data_169a180a4f76b021361bf17cbc1321b8
#
_entry.id   169a180a4f76b021361bf17cbc1321b8
#
_cell.length_a   1.000
_cell.length_b   1.000
_cell.length_c   1.000
_cell.angle_alpha   90.00
_cell.angle_beta   90.00
_cell.angle_gamma   90.00
#
_symmetry.space_group_name_H-M   'P 1'
#
loop_
_entity.id
_entity.type
_entity.pdbx_description
1 polymer ?
#
loop_
_entity_poly.entity_id
_entity_poly.type
_entity_poly.pdbx_seq_one_letter_code
_entity_poly.pdbx_strand_id
1 'polypeptide(L)'
;PPRRGRSNGQWLVDGREPLNDNEALKQDGNPLGARERIIADYAAGGFGSIDPTDLHGRFRWWGLYTQRKQGIDGGRTAQLDVTELEDHYFMQRIRMDGQTLSVGQMRVIGTASNEFARGTLDITDRQNLQLHWLEIENIPELWRRLDDVGLTTVEACGDTPRGFLVSPVAGIEPEEVIDPSEAARAIHDAYLGDPEIANLPRKFKTAFTGSPTLDVLHEINDISYVGVDHPELGPGYDLWIAGALSTAPFLGRRLGAFVRPDQVGDVWWGVVRIFRDYGYRRLRNKARL
;
A
#
# COMPACT_ATOMS: atom_id res chain seq x y z
N PRO A 1 -0.66 34.03 -9.53
CA PRO A 1 0.34 33.08 -10.00
C PRO A 1 0.13 31.77 -9.24
N PRO A 2 0.18 30.61 -9.93
CA PRO A 2 0.06 29.34 -9.25
C PRO A 2 1.14 29.24 -8.19
N ARG A 3 0.76 28.84 -6.98
CA ARG A 3 1.74 28.70 -5.89
C ARG A 3 2.82 27.74 -6.34
N ARG A 4 4.08 28.17 -6.28
CA ARG A 4 5.27 27.44 -6.78
C ARG A 4 5.34 25.97 -6.35
N GLY A 5 4.68 25.57 -5.27
CA GLY A 5 4.64 24.18 -4.80
C GLY A 5 3.81 23.22 -5.65
N ARG A 6 2.89 23.70 -6.47
CA ARG A 6 2.05 22.84 -7.30
C ARG A 6 2.72 22.36 -8.58
N SER A 7 3.64 23.17 -9.14
CA SER A 7 4.40 22.75 -10.31
C SER A 7 5.44 21.65 -10.01
N ASN A 8 5.83 21.48 -8.77
CA ASN A 8 6.85 20.51 -8.39
C ASN A 8 6.36 19.05 -8.47
N GLY A 9 5.06 18.79 -8.28
CA GLY A 9 4.49 17.45 -8.42
C GLY A 9 4.57 16.93 -9.85
N GLN A 10 4.42 17.81 -10.83
CA GLN A 10 4.43 17.48 -12.25
C GLN A 10 5.83 17.24 -12.83
N TRP A 11 6.89 17.61 -12.12
CA TRP A 11 8.25 17.53 -12.66
C TRP A 11 8.65 16.10 -13.03
N LEU A 12 8.20 15.12 -12.29
CA LEU A 12 8.46 13.73 -12.60
C LEU A 12 7.68 13.28 -13.83
N VAL A 13 6.40 13.63 -13.90
CA VAL A 13 5.52 13.34 -15.05
C VAL A 13 6.02 14.01 -16.32
N ASP A 14 6.54 15.23 -16.21
CA ASP A 14 7.10 16.01 -17.31
C ASP A 14 8.53 15.60 -17.70
N GLY A 15 9.08 14.53 -17.10
CA GLY A 15 10.44 14.07 -17.40
C GLY A 15 11.56 15.00 -16.93
N ARG A 16 11.28 15.85 -15.94
CA ARG A 16 12.28 16.74 -15.34
C ARG A 16 13.21 16.00 -14.38
N GLU A 17 14.29 16.67 -13.98
CA GLU A 17 15.27 16.08 -13.08
C GLU A 17 14.65 15.55 -11.79
N PRO A 18 15.02 14.31 -11.35
CA PRO A 18 14.49 13.72 -10.14
C PRO A 18 14.83 14.53 -8.90
N LEU A 19 13.88 14.63 -7.96
CA LEU A 19 14.03 15.44 -6.75
C LEU A 19 14.67 14.71 -5.58
N ASN A 20 14.67 13.37 -5.62
CA ASN A 20 15.28 12.47 -4.64
C ASN A 20 15.37 11.06 -5.23
N ASP A 21 16.07 10.15 -4.54
CA ASP A 21 16.34 8.78 -5.01
C ASP A 21 15.08 7.98 -5.37
N ASN A 22 13.99 8.14 -4.60
CA ASN A 22 12.74 7.45 -4.92
C ASN A 22 12.07 8.02 -6.18
N GLU A 23 12.23 9.29 -6.46
CA GLU A 23 11.75 9.88 -7.70
C GLU A 23 12.65 9.45 -8.88
N ALA A 24 13.97 9.35 -8.66
CA ALA A 24 14.91 8.85 -9.64
C ALA A 24 14.56 7.44 -10.12
N LEU A 25 14.36 6.50 -9.18
CA LEU A 25 14.03 5.11 -9.53
C LEU A 25 12.71 4.96 -10.31
N LYS A 26 11.78 5.89 -10.13
CA LYS A 26 10.50 5.91 -10.85
C LYS A 26 10.62 6.50 -12.26
N GLN A 27 11.60 7.35 -12.51
CA GLN A 27 11.94 7.82 -13.86
C GLN A 27 12.63 6.74 -14.70
N ASP A 28 13.46 5.92 -14.06
CA ASP A 28 14.24 4.85 -14.70
C ASP A 28 13.40 3.62 -15.06
N GLY A 29 12.11 3.67 -14.90
CA GLY A 29 11.17 2.63 -15.28
C GLY A 29 10.06 2.39 -14.26
N ASN A 30 9.03 1.63 -14.67
CA ASN A 30 7.95 1.28 -13.78
C ASN A 30 8.45 0.33 -12.68
N PRO A 31 8.31 0.69 -11.39
CA PRO A 31 8.72 -0.17 -10.29
C PRO A 31 8.05 -1.55 -10.27
N LEU A 32 6.88 -1.70 -10.87
CA LEU A 32 6.19 -3.00 -10.98
C LEU A 32 6.96 -4.02 -11.81
N GLY A 33 7.83 -3.59 -12.73
CA GLY A 33 8.71 -4.48 -13.52
C GLY A 33 9.79 -5.21 -12.71
N ALA A 34 9.89 -4.98 -11.40
CA ALA A 34 10.80 -5.73 -10.54
C ALA A 34 10.41 -7.21 -10.39
N ARG A 35 9.13 -7.55 -10.59
CA ARG A 35 8.66 -8.95 -10.50
C ARG A 35 9.35 -9.85 -11.51
N GLU A 36 9.41 -9.42 -12.74
CA GLU A 36 10.02 -10.18 -13.84
C GLU A 36 11.50 -10.45 -13.55
N ARG A 37 12.23 -9.46 -13.02
CA ARG A 37 13.64 -9.63 -12.66
C ARG A 37 13.84 -10.56 -11.47
N ILE A 38 12.93 -10.53 -10.47
CA ILE A 38 12.98 -11.48 -9.36
C ILE A 38 12.82 -12.90 -9.88
N ILE A 39 11.84 -13.13 -10.76
CA ILE A 39 11.54 -14.46 -11.30
C ILE A 39 12.63 -14.96 -12.26
N ALA A 40 13.09 -14.08 -13.16
CA ALA A 40 14.03 -14.46 -14.21
C ALA A 40 15.48 -14.59 -13.73
N ASP A 41 15.90 -13.68 -12.85
CA ASP A 41 17.32 -13.49 -12.55
C ASP A 41 17.65 -13.70 -11.07
N TYR A 42 16.99 -12.97 -10.16
CA TYR A 42 17.42 -12.90 -8.76
C TYR A 42 17.16 -14.17 -7.97
N ALA A 43 16.06 -14.86 -8.26
CA ALA A 43 15.77 -16.13 -7.59
C ALA A 43 16.80 -17.22 -7.90
N ALA A 44 17.38 -17.22 -9.09
CA ALA A 44 18.44 -18.15 -9.47
C ALA A 44 19.83 -17.66 -9.07
N GLY A 45 20.04 -16.34 -9.06
CA GLY A 45 21.34 -15.72 -8.74
C GLY A 45 21.61 -15.52 -7.25
N GLY A 46 20.58 -15.65 -6.41
CA GLY A 46 20.64 -15.43 -4.97
C GLY A 46 20.77 -13.96 -4.57
N PHE A 47 20.76 -13.70 -3.27
CA PHE A 47 20.76 -12.34 -2.71
C PHE A 47 21.88 -11.44 -3.28
N GLY A 48 23.07 -11.98 -3.50
CA GLY A 48 24.23 -11.21 -4.00
C GLY A 48 24.10 -10.74 -5.45
N SER A 49 23.13 -11.24 -6.21
CA SER A 49 22.89 -10.85 -7.61
C SER A 49 21.94 -9.65 -7.75
N ILE A 50 21.29 -9.23 -6.66
CA ILE A 50 20.22 -8.23 -6.70
C ILE A 50 20.80 -6.84 -6.91
N ASP A 51 20.29 -6.11 -7.91
CA ASP A 51 20.60 -4.70 -8.09
C ASP A 51 20.17 -3.87 -6.86
N PRO A 52 21.06 -3.02 -6.29
CA PRO A 52 20.75 -2.24 -5.10
C PRO A 52 19.53 -1.33 -5.24
N THR A 53 19.24 -0.81 -6.45
CA THR A 53 18.06 0.02 -6.69
C THR A 53 16.77 -0.78 -6.62
N ASP A 54 16.80 -2.03 -7.05
CA ASP A 54 15.69 -2.95 -6.90
C ASP A 54 15.52 -3.36 -5.45
N LEU A 55 16.60 -3.79 -4.79
CA LEU A 55 16.62 -4.26 -3.40
C LEU A 55 16.07 -3.21 -2.43
N HIS A 56 16.61 -1.99 -2.49
CA HIS A 56 16.24 -0.91 -1.56
C HIS A 56 15.13 0.00 -2.08
N GLY A 57 14.71 -0.19 -3.34
CA GLY A 57 13.73 0.63 -4.02
C GLY A 57 12.51 -0.13 -4.53
N ARG A 58 12.62 -0.75 -5.70
CA ARG A 58 11.48 -1.25 -6.47
C ARG A 58 10.78 -2.48 -5.88
N PHE A 59 11.50 -3.32 -5.12
CA PHE A 59 10.90 -4.49 -4.44
C PHE A 59 9.72 -4.11 -3.55
N ARG A 60 9.71 -2.89 -3.00
CA ARG A 60 8.63 -2.39 -2.14
C ARG A 60 7.26 -2.38 -2.83
N TRP A 61 7.21 -2.17 -4.16
CA TRP A 61 5.94 -2.21 -4.90
C TRP A 61 5.29 -3.60 -4.90
N TRP A 62 6.12 -4.63 -4.72
CA TRP A 62 5.68 -6.02 -4.53
C TRP A 62 5.59 -6.44 -3.06
N GLY A 63 5.61 -5.48 -2.15
CA GLY A 63 5.52 -5.74 -0.73
C GLY A 63 6.74 -6.45 -0.13
N LEU A 64 7.85 -6.49 -0.86
CA LEU A 64 9.08 -7.17 -0.46
C LEU A 64 10.08 -6.18 0.14
N TYR A 65 10.63 -6.52 1.30
CA TYR A 65 11.62 -5.72 2.02
C TYR A 65 12.71 -6.60 2.58
N THR A 66 13.93 -6.11 2.60
CA THR A 66 14.99 -6.71 3.42
C THR A 66 14.59 -6.65 4.90
N GLN A 67 14.89 -7.71 5.61
CA GLN A 67 14.66 -7.80 7.04
C GLN A 67 15.87 -7.20 7.79
N ARG A 68 15.61 -6.58 8.94
CA ARG A 68 16.69 -6.10 9.80
C ARG A 68 17.31 -7.25 10.56
N LYS A 69 18.64 -7.18 10.74
CA LYS A 69 19.35 -8.10 11.62
C LYS A 69 18.79 -8.03 13.03
N GLN A 70 18.71 -9.17 13.68
CA GLN A 70 18.26 -9.26 15.07
C GLN A 70 19.25 -8.59 16.02
N GLY A 71 18.74 -8.09 17.14
CA GLY A 71 19.57 -7.53 18.22
C GLY A 71 20.06 -6.10 17.96
N ILE A 72 19.66 -5.45 16.87
CA ILE A 72 20.01 -4.05 16.64
C ILE A 72 19.01 -3.14 17.37
N ASP A 73 19.54 -2.35 18.30
CA ASP A 73 18.79 -1.33 19.01
C ASP A 73 18.18 -0.30 18.04
N GLY A 74 16.88 -0.03 18.19
CA GLY A 74 16.16 0.93 17.36
C GLY A 74 16.75 2.34 17.37
N GLY A 75 17.36 2.76 18.49
CA GLY A 75 18.03 4.06 18.60
C GLY A 75 19.33 4.17 17.79
N ARG A 76 19.92 3.04 17.39
CA ARG A 76 21.14 3.01 16.58
C ARG A 76 20.90 2.94 15.09
N THR A 77 19.69 2.63 14.65
CA THR A 77 19.36 2.37 13.23
C THR A 77 19.69 3.54 12.28
N ALA A 78 19.63 4.78 12.78
CA ALA A 78 19.97 5.97 11.99
C ALA A 78 21.49 6.21 11.83
N GLN A 79 22.31 5.46 12.55
CA GLN A 79 23.77 5.62 12.60
C GLN A 79 24.51 4.50 11.87
N LEU A 80 23.82 3.45 11.49
CA LEU A 80 24.37 2.27 10.84
C LEU A 80 24.16 2.33 9.34
N ASP A 81 25.12 1.82 8.59
CA ASP A 81 24.98 1.62 7.16
C ASP A 81 23.90 0.57 6.87
N VAL A 82 23.30 0.64 5.68
CA VAL A 82 22.29 -0.30 5.23
C VAL A 82 22.78 -1.75 5.30
N THR A 83 24.02 -2.01 4.94
CA THR A 83 24.66 -3.34 4.98
C THR A 83 24.87 -3.87 6.40
N GLU A 84 24.99 -2.97 7.36
CA GLU A 84 25.08 -3.34 8.79
C GLU A 84 23.69 -3.62 9.38
N LEU A 85 22.64 -2.97 8.84
CA LEU A 85 21.27 -3.07 9.32
C LEU A 85 20.52 -4.29 8.77
N GLU A 86 20.74 -4.63 7.51
CA GLU A 86 19.93 -5.60 6.78
C GLU A 86 20.50 -7.01 6.84
N ASP A 87 19.61 -7.99 6.98
CA ASP A 87 19.90 -9.41 6.79
C ASP A 87 19.61 -9.80 5.34
N HIS A 88 20.09 -11.00 4.93
CA HIS A 88 19.83 -11.57 3.60
C HIS A 88 18.42 -12.15 3.45
N TYR A 89 17.59 -11.99 4.47
CA TYR A 89 16.19 -12.42 4.46
C TYR A 89 15.26 -11.26 4.12
N PHE A 90 14.08 -11.64 3.66
CA PHE A 90 13.01 -10.70 3.29
C PHE A 90 11.78 -10.86 4.17
N MET A 91 11.06 -9.75 4.32
CA MET A 91 9.67 -9.71 4.73
C MET A 91 8.79 -9.53 3.48
N GLN A 92 7.79 -10.37 3.33
CA GLN A 92 6.77 -10.25 2.29
C GLN A 92 5.45 -9.82 2.89
N ARG A 93 4.85 -8.75 2.35
CA ARG A 93 3.50 -8.33 2.70
C ARG A 93 2.50 -8.83 1.68
N ILE A 94 1.47 -9.52 2.16
CA ILE A 94 0.31 -9.96 1.38
C ILE A 94 -0.78 -8.92 1.56
N ARG A 95 -1.33 -8.43 0.45
CA ARG A 95 -2.37 -7.41 0.43
C ARG A 95 -3.73 -8.04 0.66
N MET A 96 -4.58 -7.44 1.50
CA MET A 96 -5.87 -8.01 1.88
C MET A 96 -7.08 -7.15 1.48
N ASP A 97 -6.95 -5.84 1.44
CA ASP A 97 -8.01 -4.88 1.05
C ASP A 97 -9.36 -5.11 1.72
N GLY A 98 -9.33 -5.50 3.01
CA GLY A 98 -10.54 -5.78 3.79
C GLY A 98 -11.25 -7.09 3.41
N GLN A 99 -10.66 -7.93 2.57
CA GLN A 99 -11.28 -9.20 2.17
C GLN A 99 -11.24 -10.24 3.28
N THR A 100 -12.29 -11.01 3.39
CA THR A 100 -12.33 -12.19 4.24
C THR A 100 -11.52 -13.31 3.60
N LEU A 101 -10.65 -13.95 4.39
CA LEU A 101 -9.86 -15.10 3.93
C LEU A 101 -10.69 -16.37 3.92
N SER A 102 -10.68 -17.08 2.80
CA SER A 102 -11.20 -18.44 2.73
C SER A 102 -10.29 -19.45 3.46
N VAL A 103 -10.84 -20.60 3.81
CA VAL A 103 -10.05 -21.72 4.38
C VAL A 103 -8.93 -22.15 3.43
N GLY A 104 -9.18 -22.13 2.11
CA GLY A 104 -8.16 -22.43 1.09
C GLY A 104 -7.01 -21.47 1.11
N GLN A 105 -7.29 -20.17 1.15
CA GLN A 105 -6.29 -19.11 1.24
C GLN A 105 -5.47 -19.22 2.54
N MET A 106 -6.15 -19.40 3.67
CA MET A 106 -5.47 -19.60 4.97
C MET A 106 -4.54 -20.83 4.96
N ARG A 107 -4.95 -21.92 4.31
CA ARG A 107 -4.11 -23.11 4.18
C ARG A 107 -2.86 -22.86 3.34
N VAL A 108 -2.99 -22.14 2.22
CA VAL A 108 -1.85 -21.77 1.37
C VAL A 108 -0.87 -20.88 2.16
N ILE A 109 -1.37 -19.86 2.85
CA ILE A 109 -0.53 -18.98 3.66
C ILE A 109 0.18 -19.75 4.78
N GLY A 110 -0.56 -20.59 5.52
CA GLY A 110 0.00 -21.39 6.61
C GLY A 110 1.05 -22.39 6.14
N THR A 111 0.82 -23.04 4.99
CA THR A 111 1.80 -23.96 4.39
C THR A 111 3.05 -23.19 3.95
N ALA A 112 2.89 -22.07 3.27
CA ALA A 112 4.01 -21.22 2.85
C ALA A 112 4.78 -20.68 4.06
N SER A 113 4.09 -20.31 5.14
CA SER A 113 4.72 -19.89 6.39
C SER A 113 5.60 -20.98 6.99
N ASN A 114 5.09 -22.21 7.05
CA ASN A 114 5.85 -23.35 7.58
C ASN A 114 7.06 -23.71 6.73
N GLU A 115 6.95 -23.60 5.42
CA GLU A 115 8.03 -23.97 4.50
C GLU A 115 9.08 -22.87 4.37
N PHE A 116 8.68 -21.59 4.29
CA PHE A 116 9.55 -20.49 3.89
C PHE A 116 9.75 -19.43 4.98
N ALA A 117 8.87 -19.35 6.01
CA ALA A 117 8.81 -18.24 6.95
C ALA A 117 8.85 -18.67 8.42
N ARG A 118 9.51 -19.78 8.72
CA ARG A 118 9.72 -20.32 10.08
C ARG A 118 8.43 -20.58 10.86
N GLY A 119 7.31 -20.82 10.17
CA GLY A 119 6.02 -21.13 10.78
C GLY A 119 5.35 -19.97 11.51
N THR A 120 5.71 -18.72 11.18
CA THR A 120 5.15 -17.52 11.79
C THR A 120 4.53 -16.59 10.75
N LEU A 121 3.56 -15.79 11.20
CA LEU A 121 2.83 -14.84 10.40
C LEU A 121 2.41 -13.66 11.27
N ASP A 122 2.60 -12.43 10.78
CA ASP A 122 2.11 -11.23 11.45
C ASP A 122 0.86 -10.67 10.75
N ILE A 123 -0.10 -10.23 11.55
CA ILE A 123 -1.26 -9.47 11.10
C ILE A 123 -0.99 -8.00 11.42
N THR A 124 -1.08 -7.13 10.42
CA THR A 124 -0.86 -5.71 10.62
C THR A 124 -2.14 -4.99 11.03
N ASP A 125 -1.99 -3.83 11.67
CA ASP A 125 -3.09 -2.89 12.00
C ASP A 125 -3.87 -2.38 10.76
N ARG A 126 -3.34 -2.60 9.56
CA ARG A 126 -4.02 -2.37 8.28
C ARG A 126 -4.50 -3.67 7.62
N GLN A 127 -4.74 -4.71 8.40
CA GLN A 127 -5.30 -5.99 7.97
C GLN A 127 -4.48 -6.76 6.92
N ASN A 128 -3.25 -6.31 6.60
CA ASN A 128 -2.37 -7.08 5.73
C ASN A 128 -1.65 -8.17 6.51
N LEU A 129 -1.21 -9.21 5.82
CA LEU A 129 -0.42 -10.29 6.39
C LEU A 129 1.06 -10.11 6.03
N GLN A 130 1.96 -10.53 6.92
CA GLN A 130 3.40 -10.46 6.70
C GLN A 130 4.06 -11.81 7.01
N LEU A 131 4.81 -12.32 6.04
CA LEU A 131 5.72 -13.45 6.21
C LEU A 131 7.14 -12.90 6.35
N HIS A 132 7.90 -13.48 7.26
CA HIS A 132 9.28 -13.08 7.57
C HIS A 132 10.28 -14.18 7.26
N TRP A 133 11.55 -13.86 7.20
CA TRP A 133 12.66 -14.80 7.02
C TRP A 133 12.70 -15.48 5.65
N LEU A 134 12.08 -14.87 4.65
CA LEU A 134 12.03 -15.40 3.30
C LEU A 134 13.38 -15.22 2.60
N GLU A 135 13.78 -16.20 1.82
CA GLU A 135 14.91 -16.12 0.91
C GLU A 135 14.41 -15.74 -0.49
N ILE A 136 15.23 -15.03 -1.27
CA ILE A 136 14.82 -14.55 -2.61
C ILE A 136 14.48 -15.71 -3.55
N GLU A 137 15.15 -16.83 -3.37
CA GLU A 137 14.96 -18.07 -4.13
C GLU A 137 13.55 -18.63 -4.01
N ASN A 138 12.88 -18.39 -2.88
CA ASN A 138 11.55 -18.90 -2.58
C ASN A 138 10.42 -17.96 -3.01
N ILE A 139 10.74 -16.70 -3.35
CA ILE A 139 9.73 -15.70 -3.67
C ILE A 139 8.89 -16.05 -4.91
N PRO A 140 9.43 -16.56 -6.03
CA PRO A 140 8.60 -16.93 -7.17
C PRO A 140 7.57 -18.01 -6.85
N GLU A 141 7.94 -19.04 -6.08
CA GLU A 141 7.03 -20.11 -5.70
C GLU A 141 5.97 -19.62 -4.68
N LEU A 142 6.35 -18.77 -3.73
CA LEU A 142 5.40 -18.10 -2.84
C LEU A 142 4.35 -17.33 -3.64
N TRP A 143 4.78 -16.48 -4.57
CA TRP A 143 3.87 -15.69 -5.40
C TRP A 143 2.96 -16.55 -6.27
N ARG A 144 3.49 -17.60 -6.88
CA ARG A 144 2.68 -18.54 -7.65
C ARG A 144 1.55 -19.15 -6.79
N ARG A 145 1.87 -19.59 -5.57
CA ARG A 145 0.85 -20.17 -4.65
C ARG A 145 -0.19 -19.14 -4.22
N LEU A 146 0.20 -17.90 -4.01
CA LEU A 146 -0.72 -16.81 -3.67
C LEU A 146 -1.63 -16.48 -4.86
N ASP A 147 -1.07 -16.33 -6.05
CA ASP A 147 -1.82 -16.06 -7.29
C ASP A 147 -2.85 -17.17 -7.57
N ASP A 148 -2.49 -18.45 -7.37
CA ASP A 148 -3.38 -19.61 -7.56
C ASP A 148 -4.66 -19.55 -6.71
N VAL A 149 -4.64 -18.83 -5.60
CA VAL A 149 -5.79 -18.65 -4.70
C VAL A 149 -6.36 -17.23 -4.69
N GLY A 150 -5.95 -16.40 -5.66
CA GLY A 150 -6.43 -15.04 -5.81
C GLY A 150 -5.93 -14.06 -4.73
N LEU A 151 -4.77 -14.32 -4.14
CA LEU A 151 -4.08 -13.42 -3.25
C LEU A 151 -2.94 -12.71 -4.00
N THR A 152 -2.61 -11.50 -3.59
CA THR A 152 -1.58 -10.70 -4.25
C THR A 152 -0.70 -9.95 -3.28
N THR A 153 0.49 -9.59 -3.76
CA THR A 153 1.45 -8.74 -3.05
C THR A 153 1.68 -7.41 -3.77
N VAL A 154 1.05 -7.24 -4.93
CA VAL A 154 1.19 -6.03 -5.75
C VAL A 154 0.75 -4.80 -4.96
N GLU A 155 1.55 -3.73 -5.04
CA GLU A 155 1.28 -2.46 -4.35
C GLU A 155 1.02 -2.58 -2.84
N ALA A 156 1.37 -3.69 -2.22
CA ALA A 156 1.28 -3.82 -0.77
C ALA A 156 2.20 -2.82 -0.03
N CYS A 157 3.18 -2.25 -0.76
CA CYS A 157 4.03 -1.16 -0.30
C CYS A 157 4.48 -0.25 -1.47
N GLY A 158 5.47 0.63 -1.24
CA GLY A 158 5.93 1.58 -2.26
C GLY A 158 5.20 2.94 -2.23
N ASP A 159 5.43 3.73 -3.26
CA ASP A 159 4.77 5.02 -3.49
C ASP A 159 3.54 4.81 -4.39
N THR A 160 2.54 4.14 -3.83
CA THR A 160 1.36 3.62 -4.51
C THR A 160 0.19 3.58 -3.53
N PRO A 161 -1.06 3.39 -3.98
CA PRO A 161 -2.18 3.10 -3.10
C PRO A 161 -1.92 1.82 -2.30
N ARG A 162 -1.95 1.94 -0.98
CA ARG A 162 -1.72 0.83 -0.06
C ARG A 162 -2.97 -0.01 0.11
N GLY A 163 -2.80 -1.20 0.65
CA GLY A 163 -3.91 -2.03 1.07
C GLY A 163 -4.97 -1.23 1.81
N PHE A 164 -6.24 -1.40 1.45
CA PHE A 164 -7.34 -0.68 2.05
C PHE A 164 -7.57 -1.15 3.48
N LEU A 165 -7.90 -0.21 4.36
CA LEU A 165 -8.40 -0.49 5.69
C LEU A 165 -9.93 -0.44 5.62
N VAL A 166 -10.57 -1.57 5.86
CA VAL A 166 -12.03 -1.69 5.85
C VAL A 166 -12.48 -2.07 7.26
N SER A 167 -13.70 -1.70 7.65
CA SER A 167 -14.28 -2.15 8.92
C SER A 167 -14.05 -3.65 9.11
N PRO A 168 -13.50 -4.11 10.24
CA PRO A 168 -13.32 -5.54 10.49
C PRO A 168 -14.64 -6.30 10.68
N VAL A 169 -15.74 -5.59 10.86
CA VAL A 169 -17.10 -6.12 11.02
C VAL A 169 -18.01 -5.77 9.84
N ALA A 170 -17.43 -5.33 8.72
CA ALA A 170 -18.17 -5.02 7.50
C ALA A 170 -19.04 -6.21 7.05
N GLY A 171 -20.30 -5.93 6.76
CA GLY A 171 -21.30 -6.92 6.34
C GLY A 171 -21.82 -7.83 7.44
N ILE A 172 -21.38 -7.68 8.69
CA ILE A 172 -21.84 -8.50 9.83
C ILE A 172 -22.38 -7.70 11.01
N GLU A 173 -22.11 -6.41 11.09
CA GLU A 173 -22.63 -5.53 12.14
C GLU A 173 -24.09 -5.17 11.85
N PRO A 174 -25.05 -5.48 12.75
CA PRO A 174 -26.49 -5.23 12.47
C PRO A 174 -26.87 -3.77 12.29
N GLU A 175 -26.09 -2.86 12.89
CA GLU A 175 -26.33 -1.40 12.85
C GLU A 175 -25.50 -0.69 11.77
N GLU A 176 -24.80 -1.45 10.92
CA GLU A 176 -23.99 -0.91 9.83
C GLU A 176 -24.87 -0.09 8.86
N VAL A 177 -24.44 1.13 8.58
CA VAL A 177 -25.16 2.04 7.65
C VAL A 177 -25.06 1.53 6.22
N ILE A 178 -23.88 1.04 5.85
CA ILE A 178 -23.59 0.50 4.53
C ILE A 178 -22.37 -0.45 4.61
N ASP A 179 -22.45 -1.62 3.97
CA ASP A 179 -21.28 -2.51 3.83
C ASP A 179 -20.29 -1.92 2.82
N PRO A 180 -19.07 -1.54 3.26
CA PRO A 180 -18.06 -0.95 2.38
C PRO A 180 -17.28 -1.96 1.54
N SER A 181 -17.47 -3.24 1.74
CA SER A 181 -16.66 -4.31 1.12
C SER A 181 -16.77 -4.29 -0.41
N GLU A 182 -17.98 -4.03 -0.95
CA GLU A 182 -18.19 -3.96 -2.39
C GLU A 182 -17.48 -2.75 -3.02
N ALA A 183 -17.55 -1.58 -2.37
CA ALA A 183 -16.86 -0.37 -2.83
C ALA A 183 -15.33 -0.53 -2.81
N ALA A 184 -14.79 -1.14 -1.76
CA ALA A 184 -13.36 -1.43 -1.67
C ALA A 184 -12.91 -2.41 -2.76
N ARG A 185 -13.70 -3.47 -3.01
CA ARG A 185 -13.43 -4.45 -4.07
C ARG A 185 -13.49 -3.83 -5.46
N ALA A 186 -14.47 -2.98 -5.73
CA ALA A 186 -14.60 -2.31 -7.03
C ALA A 186 -13.35 -1.47 -7.37
N ILE A 187 -12.77 -0.77 -6.39
CA ILE A 187 -11.50 -0.04 -6.59
C ILE A 187 -10.35 -1.02 -6.81
N HIS A 188 -10.27 -2.10 -6.01
CA HIS A 188 -9.24 -3.13 -6.16
C HIS A 188 -9.24 -3.68 -7.60
N ASP A 189 -10.40 -4.15 -8.06
CA ASP A 189 -10.53 -4.81 -9.36
C ASP A 189 -10.27 -3.86 -10.53
N ALA A 190 -10.60 -2.56 -10.37
CA ALA A 190 -10.44 -1.58 -11.44
C ALA A 190 -9.01 -1.03 -11.58
N TYR A 191 -8.27 -0.89 -10.48
CA TYR A 191 -7.05 -0.07 -10.47
C TYR A 191 -5.80 -0.75 -9.92
N LEU A 192 -5.90 -1.89 -9.24
CA LEU A 192 -4.73 -2.55 -8.67
C LEU A 192 -3.76 -3.02 -9.76
N GLY A 193 -2.50 -2.63 -9.62
CA GLY A 193 -1.46 -2.95 -10.59
C GLY A 193 -1.43 -2.03 -11.83
N ASP A 194 -2.26 -0.98 -11.84
CA ASP A 194 -2.19 0.02 -12.92
C ASP A 194 -0.87 0.80 -12.84
N PRO A 195 -0.04 0.77 -13.89
CA PRO A 195 1.21 1.53 -13.93
C PRO A 195 1.06 3.03 -13.65
N GLU A 196 -0.09 3.61 -13.94
CA GLU A 196 -0.35 5.04 -13.71
C GLU A 196 -0.38 5.41 -12.23
N ILE A 197 -0.79 4.51 -11.34
CA ILE A 197 -0.82 4.75 -9.90
C ILE A 197 0.40 4.19 -9.15
N ALA A 198 1.30 3.54 -9.84
CA ALA A 198 2.58 3.10 -9.29
C ALA A 198 3.61 4.24 -9.13
N ASN A 199 3.25 5.46 -9.48
CA ASN A 199 4.09 6.66 -9.43
C ASN A 199 3.46 7.80 -8.61
N LEU A 200 3.07 7.54 -7.38
CA LEU A 200 2.59 8.59 -6.47
C LEU A 200 3.77 9.31 -5.78
N PRO A 201 3.58 10.53 -5.27
CA PRO A 201 4.60 11.22 -4.47
C PRO A 201 5.04 10.42 -3.26
N ARG A 202 4.12 9.67 -2.66
CA ARG A 202 4.33 8.77 -1.54
C ARG A 202 3.16 7.78 -1.42
N LYS A 203 3.26 6.85 -0.44
CA LYS A 203 2.16 5.95 -0.08
C LYS A 203 0.85 6.71 0.08
N PHE A 204 -0.19 6.19 -0.51
CA PHE A 204 -1.56 6.69 -0.40
C PHE A 204 -2.41 5.66 0.37
N LYS A 205 -3.09 6.09 1.40
CA LYS A 205 -3.86 5.22 2.28
C LYS A 205 -5.34 5.51 2.15
N THR A 206 -6.12 4.46 1.99
CA THR A 206 -7.58 4.50 1.91
C THR A 206 -8.17 3.77 3.11
N ALA A 207 -9.25 4.30 3.69
CA ALA A 207 -10.04 3.64 4.71
C ALA A 207 -11.53 3.70 4.41
N PHE A 208 -12.25 2.68 4.85
CA PHE A 208 -13.69 2.55 4.72
C PHE A 208 -14.30 2.10 6.04
N THR A 209 -15.37 2.73 6.46
CA THR A 209 -16.23 2.24 7.54
C THR A 209 -17.69 2.55 7.24
N GLY A 210 -18.57 1.58 7.45
CA GLY A 210 -20.02 1.75 7.49
C GLY A 210 -20.56 1.71 8.91
N SER A 211 -19.69 1.43 9.90
CA SER A 211 -20.05 1.32 11.30
C SER A 211 -20.39 2.67 11.92
N PRO A 212 -21.50 2.79 12.66
CA PRO A 212 -21.81 4.00 13.40
C PRO A 212 -20.81 4.26 14.55
N THR A 213 -20.03 3.27 14.95
CA THR A 213 -18.99 3.39 16.01
C THR A 213 -17.65 3.90 15.49
N LEU A 214 -17.51 4.13 14.17
CA LEU A 214 -16.28 4.60 13.53
C LEU A 214 -15.07 3.73 13.89
N ASP A 215 -15.21 2.45 13.70
CA ASP A 215 -14.30 1.37 14.11
C ASP A 215 -12.94 1.33 13.36
N VAL A 216 -12.76 2.19 12.36
CA VAL A 216 -11.48 2.46 11.72
C VAL A 216 -11.01 3.88 12.01
N LEU A 217 -9.70 4.09 12.11
CA LEU A 217 -9.11 5.43 12.30
C LEU A 217 -9.13 6.20 10.97
N HIS A 218 -10.33 6.62 10.55
CA HIS A 218 -10.55 7.28 9.27
C HIS A 218 -9.75 8.58 9.13
N GLU A 219 -9.53 9.31 10.22
CA GLU A 219 -8.85 10.61 10.22
C GLU A 219 -7.35 10.57 9.91
N ILE A 220 -6.72 9.39 9.90
CA ILE A 220 -5.28 9.25 9.64
C ILE A 220 -4.94 8.64 8.27
N ASN A 221 -5.90 8.67 7.35
CA ASN A 221 -5.74 8.17 5.99
C ASN A 221 -5.83 9.31 4.98
N ASP A 222 -5.21 9.12 3.80
CA ASP A 222 -5.20 10.15 2.75
C ASP A 222 -6.61 10.38 2.20
N ILE A 223 -7.41 9.32 2.10
CA ILE A 223 -8.85 9.37 1.79
C ILE A 223 -9.58 8.38 2.68
N SER A 224 -10.76 8.76 3.16
CA SER A 224 -11.63 7.86 3.92
C SER A 224 -13.09 8.07 3.54
N TYR A 225 -13.81 6.96 3.48
CA TYR A 225 -15.23 6.89 3.23
C TYR A 225 -15.94 6.44 4.50
N VAL A 226 -16.75 7.32 5.07
CA VAL A 226 -17.49 7.09 6.32
C VAL A 226 -18.96 6.95 5.98
N GLY A 227 -19.56 5.81 6.30
CA GLY A 227 -20.97 5.53 6.02
C GLY A 227 -21.90 6.54 6.68
N VAL A 228 -22.82 7.09 5.91
CA VAL A 228 -23.86 8.01 6.36
C VAL A 228 -25.16 7.72 5.64
N ASP A 229 -26.29 7.88 6.33
CA ASP A 229 -27.62 7.82 5.74
C ASP A 229 -28.09 9.23 5.38
N HIS A 230 -28.13 9.52 4.06
CA HIS A 230 -28.55 10.82 3.59
C HIS A 230 -30.08 10.86 3.47
N PRO A 231 -30.77 11.88 4.00
CA PRO A 231 -32.22 11.91 4.10
C PRO A 231 -32.96 11.81 2.76
N GLU A 232 -32.33 12.22 1.66
CA GLU A 232 -32.93 12.18 0.33
C GLU A 232 -32.30 11.11 -0.60
N LEU A 233 -31.02 10.76 -0.39
CA LEU A 233 -30.25 9.90 -1.27
C LEU A 233 -30.02 8.49 -0.72
N GLY A 234 -30.41 8.26 0.54
CA GLY A 234 -30.18 6.99 1.24
C GLY A 234 -28.73 6.75 1.63
N PRO A 235 -28.35 5.48 1.94
CA PRO A 235 -27.01 5.15 2.39
C PRO A 235 -25.92 5.49 1.37
N GLY A 236 -24.81 6.01 1.85
CA GLY A 236 -23.63 6.35 1.07
C GLY A 236 -22.48 6.76 1.99
N TYR A 237 -21.60 7.58 1.49
CA TYR A 237 -20.37 7.93 2.25
C TYR A 237 -20.19 9.44 2.37
N ASP A 238 -19.77 9.86 3.54
CA ASP A 238 -19.18 11.16 3.79
C ASP A 238 -17.69 11.09 3.52
N LEU A 239 -17.15 12.04 2.77
CA LEU A 239 -15.77 12.01 2.29
C LEU A 239 -14.84 12.77 3.22
N TRP A 240 -13.77 12.08 3.67
CA TRP A 240 -12.68 12.66 4.43
C TRP A 240 -11.37 12.56 3.65
N ILE A 241 -10.53 13.62 3.68
CA ILE A 241 -9.29 13.68 2.93
C ILE A 241 -8.14 14.26 3.75
N ALA A 242 -6.92 14.03 3.28
CA ALA A 242 -5.67 14.62 3.74
C ALA A 242 -5.25 14.25 5.16
N GLY A 243 -5.69 13.09 5.67
CA GLY A 243 -5.17 12.53 6.91
C GLY A 243 -3.84 11.80 6.69
N ALA A 244 -2.93 11.87 7.65
CA ALA A 244 -1.65 11.19 7.57
C ALA A 244 -1.01 10.96 8.94
N LEU A 245 -0.53 9.75 9.19
CA LEU A 245 0.49 9.48 10.21
C LEU A 245 1.85 9.39 9.52
N SER A 246 2.73 10.31 9.84
CA SER A 246 4.10 10.35 9.32
C SER A 246 4.94 11.27 10.21
N THR A 247 6.13 11.66 9.77
CA THR A 247 6.99 12.66 10.44
C THR A 247 6.29 14.01 10.64
N ALA A 248 5.33 14.35 9.76
CA ALA A 248 4.43 15.48 9.92
C ALA A 248 2.98 14.92 9.93
N PRO A 249 2.42 14.59 11.10
CA PRO A 249 1.08 14.03 11.21
C PRO A 249 0.02 15.11 10.99
N PHE A 250 -1.05 14.72 10.29
CA PHE A 250 -2.24 15.52 10.08
C PHE A 250 -3.48 14.65 10.26
N LEU A 251 -4.52 15.23 10.88
CA LEU A 251 -5.84 14.62 10.87
C LEU A 251 -6.56 14.99 9.56
N GLY A 252 -7.25 14.02 9.01
CA GLY A 252 -8.11 14.18 7.85
C GLY A 252 -9.20 15.22 8.12
N ARG A 253 -9.68 15.82 7.05
CA ARG A 253 -10.76 16.80 7.10
C ARG A 253 -11.98 16.28 6.37
N ARG A 254 -13.12 16.44 6.99
CA ARG A 254 -14.41 16.24 6.35
C ARG A 254 -14.54 17.22 5.19
N LEU A 255 -14.77 16.70 3.98
CA LEU A 255 -14.90 17.54 2.78
C LEU A 255 -16.32 18.16 2.65
N GLY A 256 -17.31 17.56 3.30
CA GLY A 256 -18.71 17.94 3.16
C GLY A 256 -19.30 17.50 1.81
N ALA A 257 -18.77 16.43 1.24
CA ALA A 257 -19.25 15.82 0.01
C ALA A 257 -19.83 14.44 0.31
N PHE A 258 -21.08 14.23 -0.10
CA PHE A 258 -21.72 12.92 -0.10
C PHE A 258 -21.33 12.16 -1.37
N VAL A 259 -20.90 10.91 -1.21
CA VAL A 259 -20.50 10.03 -2.30
C VAL A 259 -21.41 8.82 -2.31
N ARG A 260 -22.13 8.61 -3.41
CA ARG A 260 -22.94 7.40 -3.59
C ARG A 260 -22.04 6.18 -3.80
N PRO A 261 -22.50 4.97 -3.47
CA PRO A 261 -21.72 3.73 -3.64
C PRO A 261 -21.17 3.55 -5.07
N ASP A 262 -21.97 3.87 -6.07
CA ASP A 262 -21.63 3.80 -7.49
C ASP A 262 -20.56 4.84 -7.94
N GLN A 263 -20.31 5.86 -7.15
CA GLN A 263 -19.35 6.94 -7.45
C GLN A 263 -17.99 6.76 -6.73
N VAL A 264 -17.88 5.81 -5.81
CA VAL A 264 -16.69 5.66 -4.97
C VAL A 264 -15.42 5.48 -5.79
N GLY A 265 -15.45 4.66 -6.83
CA GLY A 265 -14.31 4.41 -7.72
C GLY A 265 -13.85 5.69 -8.44
N ASP A 266 -14.77 6.44 -9.02
CA ASP A 266 -14.47 7.68 -9.76
C ASP A 266 -13.90 8.77 -8.83
N VAL A 267 -14.50 8.92 -7.65
CA VAL A 267 -14.02 9.88 -6.64
C VAL A 267 -12.63 9.50 -6.15
N TRP A 268 -12.42 8.21 -5.84
CA TRP A 268 -11.11 7.71 -5.43
C TRP A 268 -10.05 7.95 -6.50
N TRP A 269 -10.34 7.60 -7.74
CA TRP A 269 -9.45 7.81 -8.88
C TRP A 269 -9.13 9.29 -9.09
N GLY A 270 -10.13 10.16 -8.98
CA GLY A 270 -9.94 11.60 -9.07
C GLY A 270 -8.97 12.13 -8.03
N VAL A 271 -9.11 11.71 -6.76
CA VAL A 271 -8.22 12.14 -5.66
C VAL A 271 -6.80 11.58 -5.85
N VAL A 272 -6.67 10.31 -6.24
CA VAL A 272 -5.36 9.70 -6.53
C VAL A 272 -4.64 10.45 -7.66
N ARG A 273 -5.34 10.79 -8.75
CA ARG A 273 -4.76 11.57 -9.84
C ARG A 273 -4.32 12.96 -9.41
N ILE A 274 -5.13 13.65 -8.61
CA ILE A 274 -4.75 14.96 -8.05
C ILE A 274 -3.46 14.81 -7.23
N PHE A 275 -3.36 13.78 -6.41
CA PHE A 275 -2.16 13.55 -5.62
C PHE A 275 -0.96 13.19 -6.51
N ARG A 276 -1.14 12.34 -7.52
CA ARG A 276 -0.08 11.99 -8.48
C ARG A 276 0.45 13.23 -9.20
N ASP A 277 -0.44 14.06 -9.73
CA ASP A 277 -0.10 15.14 -10.66
C ASP A 277 0.32 16.43 -9.95
N TYR A 278 -0.25 16.70 -8.77
CA TYR A 278 -0.04 17.96 -8.03
C TYR A 278 0.58 17.78 -6.65
N GLY A 279 0.75 16.55 -6.18
CA GLY A 279 1.32 16.24 -4.87
C GLY A 279 2.78 16.71 -4.77
N TYR A 280 3.17 17.09 -3.56
CA TYR A 280 4.53 17.53 -3.31
C TYR A 280 5.51 16.37 -3.29
N ARG A 281 6.59 16.43 -4.10
CA ARG A 281 7.54 15.31 -4.28
C ARG A 281 8.94 15.57 -3.76
N ARG A 282 9.32 16.83 -3.53
CA ARG A 282 10.71 17.18 -3.23
C ARG A 282 11.25 16.64 -1.92
N LEU A 283 10.47 16.71 -0.85
CA LEU A 283 10.84 16.21 0.48
C LEU A 283 9.87 15.09 0.89
N ARG A 284 10.38 13.88 0.96
CA ARG A 284 9.54 12.70 1.26
C ARG A 284 8.74 12.80 2.56
N ASN A 285 9.30 13.42 3.59
CA ASN A 285 8.61 13.59 4.87
C ASN A 285 7.44 14.58 4.81
N LYS A 286 7.32 15.36 3.73
CA LYS A 286 6.21 16.29 3.47
C LYS A 286 5.35 15.88 2.27
N ALA A 287 5.66 14.76 1.63
CA ALA A 287 4.98 14.27 0.43
C ALA A 287 3.72 13.46 0.81
N ARG A 288 2.71 14.12 1.33
CA ARG A 288 1.38 13.55 1.61
C ARG A 288 0.31 14.42 0.96
N LEU A 289 -0.92 13.84 0.80
CA LEU A 289 -2.06 14.54 0.24
C LEU A 289 -2.42 15.79 1.06
#